data_8ea1106267a7141eb0d04e23bbcfc6b6
#
_entry.id   8ea1106267a7141eb0d04e23bbcfc6b6
#
_cell.length_a   1.000
_cell.length_b   1.000
_cell.length_c   1.000
_cell.angle_alpha   90.00
_cell.angle_beta   90.00
_cell.angle_gamma   90.00
#
_symmetry.space_group_name_H-M   'P 1'
#
loop_
_entity.id
_entity.type
_entity.pdbx_description
1 polymer ?
#
loop_
_entity_poly.entity_id
_entity_poly.type
_entity_poly.pdbx_seq_one_letter_code
_entity_poly.pdbx_strand_id
1 'polypeptide(L)'
;MTAVTTSVLVPLGIRHHGPGSARAVRAALEELQPDLVVVEGCPELDPLVAHVADPGLVPPVAALVYAADDPRRASFYPFAAFSPEWVALRWAVARGVPVRFADLPAVHQLAPVDVEGAPEDARPASYPDVIGTLARTAGYDDPERWWEDAVELPDATVSVLDRFALLREAVTEVRDAHRSEHADEDLENARREAAMRRVVRAAFKEGHERVAFVCGAFHAPALHLPDFPAAAHDNRLLARLPRTKVAVTWVPWTHGRLQFTSGYGAGVGSPGWYDHLFTWADRDRDGVVPAWMVAVARALRTAGIDAPPASLVEATRLADDLAVMRGRPSAGLAELQDAVLTVLCEGSAVPLQLVEEQVVVGQRLGEVPEHVPMAPVAADLARQQRAVRLKPSASVTETVLDLRTPNGRARSALLHRLRLLGVAWGTPIDAAARRAPSRRPGGCSGTRASPSPSSTRACGARRSPTPPPARSPRTPPWLPTSPR
;
A
#
# COMPACT_ATOMS: atom_id res chain seq x y z
N MET A 1 -24.36 -24.00 36.66
CA MET A 1 -24.83 -23.71 35.30
C MET A 1 -23.70 -22.93 34.62
N THR A 2 -22.86 -23.60 33.86
CA THR A 2 -21.85 -22.96 33.01
C THR A 2 -22.61 -22.26 31.88
N ALA A 3 -22.52 -20.93 31.85
CA ALA A 3 -23.03 -20.17 30.73
C ALA A 3 -22.36 -20.70 29.45
N VAL A 4 -23.17 -21.16 28.52
CA VAL A 4 -22.67 -21.46 27.17
C VAL A 4 -22.29 -20.14 26.55
N THR A 5 -21.04 -19.74 26.68
CA THR A 5 -20.52 -18.55 26.02
C THR A 5 -20.50 -18.85 24.52
N THR A 6 -21.37 -18.19 23.77
CA THR A 6 -21.42 -18.34 22.31
C THR A 6 -20.24 -17.59 21.73
N SER A 7 -19.29 -18.30 21.12
CA SER A 7 -18.17 -17.66 20.43
C SER A 7 -18.66 -16.77 19.29
N VAL A 8 -18.10 -15.56 19.19
CA VAL A 8 -18.47 -14.54 18.21
C VAL A 8 -17.28 -14.26 17.30
N LEU A 9 -17.51 -14.30 16.00
CA LEU A 9 -16.58 -13.84 14.97
C LEU A 9 -17.18 -12.63 14.28
N VAL A 10 -16.43 -11.55 14.25
CA VAL A 10 -16.83 -10.33 13.52
C VAL A 10 -15.83 -10.07 12.39
N PRO A 11 -16.19 -10.38 11.13
CA PRO A 11 -15.39 -10.01 9.98
C PRO A 11 -15.48 -8.49 9.75
N LEU A 12 -14.34 -7.83 9.74
CA LEU A 12 -14.20 -6.41 9.43
C LEU A 12 -13.63 -6.31 8.00
N GLY A 13 -14.53 -6.30 7.00
CA GLY A 13 -14.17 -6.24 5.59
C GLY A 13 -13.68 -4.84 5.22
N ILE A 14 -12.42 -4.72 4.81
CA ILE A 14 -11.77 -3.46 4.53
C ILE A 14 -11.35 -3.32 3.06
N ARG A 15 -11.10 -2.08 2.65
CA ARG A 15 -10.17 -1.78 1.57
C ARG A 15 -8.79 -1.58 2.18
N HIS A 16 -7.80 -2.31 1.66
CA HIS A 16 -6.42 -2.14 2.08
C HIS A 16 -5.99 -0.68 1.88
N HIS A 17 -5.33 -0.12 2.90
CA HIS A 17 -4.88 1.27 2.92
C HIS A 17 -5.99 2.34 2.87
N GLY A 18 -7.25 1.99 3.18
CA GLY A 18 -8.34 2.98 3.29
C GLY A 18 -8.32 3.71 4.64
N PRO A 19 -8.16 5.05 4.70
CA PRO A 19 -8.13 5.79 5.97
C PRO A 19 -9.46 5.75 6.73
N GLY A 20 -10.60 5.76 6.03
CA GLY A 20 -11.91 5.58 6.64
C GLY A 20 -12.12 4.16 7.15
N SER A 21 -11.70 3.16 6.38
CA SER A 21 -11.65 1.76 6.84
C SER A 21 -10.80 1.62 8.09
N ALA A 22 -9.66 2.31 8.18
CA ALA A 22 -8.79 2.30 9.36
C ALA A 22 -9.48 2.90 10.61
N ARG A 23 -10.20 4.02 10.44
CA ARG A 23 -11.01 4.62 11.51
C ARG A 23 -12.17 3.71 11.92
N ALA A 24 -12.84 3.10 10.95
CA ALA A 24 -13.94 2.16 11.20
C ALA A 24 -13.46 0.91 11.96
N VAL A 25 -12.31 0.34 11.57
CA VAL A 25 -11.69 -0.79 12.27
C VAL A 25 -11.36 -0.41 13.72
N ARG A 26 -10.75 0.76 13.96
CA ARG A 26 -10.48 1.21 15.33
C ARG A 26 -11.77 1.33 16.15
N ALA A 27 -12.81 1.95 15.61
CA ALA A 27 -14.09 2.10 16.30
C ALA A 27 -14.76 0.74 16.56
N ALA A 28 -14.70 -0.19 15.61
CA ALA A 28 -15.25 -1.53 15.78
C ALA A 28 -14.50 -2.34 16.85
N LEU A 29 -13.17 -2.22 16.92
CA LEU A 29 -12.36 -2.86 17.96
C LEU A 29 -12.65 -2.28 19.35
N GLU A 30 -12.88 -0.95 19.44
CA GLU A 30 -13.29 -0.30 20.70
C GLU A 30 -14.70 -0.73 21.14
N GLU A 31 -15.63 -0.93 20.21
CA GLU A 31 -16.98 -1.39 20.52
C GLU A 31 -17.01 -2.88 20.86
N LEU A 32 -16.35 -3.72 20.07
CA LEU A 32 -16.36 -5.18 20.23
C LEU A 32 -15.54 -5.66 21.42
N GLN A 33 -14.44 -4.97 21.78
CA GLN A 33 -13.47 -5.40 22.79
C GLN A 33 -13.08 -6.89 22.60
N PRO A 34 -12.46 -7.27 21.46
CA PRO A 34 -12.14 -8.65 21.18
C PRO A 34 -11.03 -9.18 22.10
N ASP A 35 -11.02 -10.49 22.35
CA ASP A 35 -9.95 -11.21 23.05
C ASP A 35 -8.89 -11.79 22.10
N LEU A 36 -9.14 -11.70 20.79
CA LEU A 36 -8.18 -12.00 19.73
C LEU A 36 -8.46 -11.11 18.51
N VAL A 37 -7.42 -10.51 17.97
CA VAL A 37 -7.47 -9.84 16.65
C VAL A 37 -6.78 -10.74 15.63
N VAL A 38 -7.48 -11.07 14.56
CA VAL A 38 -6.92 -11.76 13.39
C VAL A 38 -6.81 -10.77 12.25
N VAL A 39 -5.67 -10.78 11.56
CA VAL A 39 -5.40 -9.87 10.42
C VAL A 39 -5.07 -10.72 9.21
N GLU A 40 -5.63 -10.36 8.05
CA GLU A 40 -5.26 -11.02 6.79
C GLU A 40 -3.77 -10.88 6.52
N GLY A 41 -3.13 -12.02 6.23
CA GLY A 41 -1.71 -12.14 5.98
C GLY A 41 -1.22 -13.55 6.31
N CYS A 42 -0.09 -13.93 5.75
CA CYS A 42 0.43 -15.28 5.99
C CYS A 42 0.84 -15.46 7.48
N PRO A 43 0.56 -16.63 8.09
CA PRO A 43 0.87 -16.89 9.51
C PRO A 43 2.34 -16.75 9.88
N GLU A 44 3.23 -16.84 8.90
CA GLU A 44 4.67 -16.65 9.11
C GLU A 44 5.01 -15.22 9.56
N LEU A 45 4.08 -14.26 9.44
CA LEU A 45 4.26 -12.88 9.92
C LEU A 45 4.04 -12.73 11.44
N ASP A 46 3.45 -13.70 12.13
CA ASP A 46 3.15 -13.61 13.57
C ASP A 46 4.35 -13.15 14.43
N PRO A 47 5.59 -13.62 14.21
CA PRO A 47 6.74 -13.16 14.99
C PRO A 47 7.04 -11.66 14.83
N LEU A 48 6.61 -11.05 13.72
CA LEU A 48 6.85 -9.63 13.43
C LEU A 48 5.96 -8.71 14.29
N VAL A 49 4.85 -9.21 14.84
CA VAL A 49 3.93 -8.45 15.70
C VAL A 49 4.65 -7.90 16.94
N ALA A 50 5.64 -8.62 17.46
CA ALA A 50 6.43 -8.19 18.63
C ALA A 50 7.13 -6.83 18.41
N HIS A 51 7.43 -6.45 17.17
CA HIS A 51 8.10 -5.19 16.83
C HIS A 51 7.13 -4.02 16.61
N VAL A 52 5.82 -4.27 16.52
CA VAL A 52 4.81 -3.22 16.21
C VAL A 52 4.74 -2.14 17.30
N ALA A 53 5.07 -2.49 18.55
CA ALA A 53 5.12 -1.53 19.66
C ALA A 53 6.36 -0.63 19.62
N ASP A 54 7.40 -0.99 18.87
CA ASP A 54 8.65 -0.24 18.84
C ASP A 54 8.44 1.15 18.22
N PRO A 55 8.79 2.23 18.91
CA PRO A 55 8.65 3.60 18.39
C PRO A 55 9.54 3.88 17.17
N GLY A 56 10.60 3.10 16.96
CA GLY A 56 11.47 3.19 15.79
C GLY A 56 10.91 2.46 14.55
N LEU A 57 9.83 1.68 14.69
CA LEU A 57 9.13 1.09 13.55
C LEU A 57 8.07 2.09 13.04
N VAL A 58 8.48 2.95 12.11
CA VAL A 58 7.68 4.08 11.63
C VAL A 58 7.14 3.80 10.22
N PRO A 59 5.82 3.71 10.01
CA PRO A 59 5.23 3.55 8.68
C PRO A 59 5.51 4.73 7.72
N PRO A 60 5.53 4.45 6.39
CA PRO A 60 5.20 3.18 5.76
C PRO A 60 6.30 2.13 5.84
N VAL A 61 5.93 0.93 6.27
CA VAL A 61 6.82 -0.24 6.32
C VAL A 61 6.17 -1.41 5.59
N ALA A 62 6.93 -2.43 5.23
CA ALA A 62 6.35 -3.67 4.72
C ALA A 62 6.91 -4.87 5.49
N ALA A 63 6.04 -5.83 5.78
CA ALA A 63 6.49 -7.17 6.15
C ALA A 63 6.89 -7.89 4.85
N LEU A 64 8.14 -8.32 4.79
CA LEU A 64 8.71 -9.09 3.69
C LEU A 64 8.75 -10.55 4.07
N VAL A 65 8.17 -11.40 3.26
CA VAL A 65 8.35 -12.85 3.31
C VAL A 65 9.02 -13.32 2.01
N TYR A 66 10.01 -14.19 2.12
CA TYR A 66 10.75 -14.66 0.95
C TYR A 66 11.18 -16.12 1.10
N ALA A 67 11.29 -16.84 -0.02
CA ALA A 67 11.81 -18.19 -0.02
C ALA A 67 13.31 -18.17 0.31
N ALA A 68 13.74 -19.01 1.25
CA ALA A 68 15.11 -19.02 1.75
C ALA A 68 16.11 -19.51 0.71
N ASP A 69 15.70 -20.37 -0.21
CA ASP A 69 16.48 -20.94 -1.30
C ASP A 69 16.52 -20.03 -2.54
N ASP A 70 15.47 -19.22 -2.77
CA ASP A 70 15.41 -18.26 -3.86
C ASP A 70 14.67 -16.98 -3.43
N PRO A 71 15.40 -15.97 -2.91
CA PRO A 71 14.81 -14.72 -2.45
C PRO A 71 14.10 -13.88 -3.52
N ARG A 72 14.14 -14.27 -4.80
CA ARG A 72 13.34 -13.64 -5.86
C ARG A 72 11.85 -13.97 -5.72
N ARG A 73 11.55 -15.15 -5.15
CA ARG A 73 10.21 -15.54 -4.75
C ARG A 73 9.91 -14.92 -3.40
N ALA A 74 9.28 -13.76 -3.43
CA ALA A 74 9.00 -12.94 -2.26
C ALA A 74 7.65 -12.25 -2.38
N SER A 75 7.01 -12.02 -1.24
CA SER A 75 5.80 -11.22 -1.11
C SER A 75 6.03 -10.10 -0.10
N PHE A 76 5.40 -8.95 -0.34
CA PHE A 76 5.45 -7.79 0.52
C PHE A 76 4.05 -7.47 1.00
N TYR A 77 3.90 -7.28 2.30
CA TYR A 77 2.68 -6.82 2.95
C TYR A 77 2.93 -5.41 3.47
N PRO A 78 2.58 -4.38 2.70
CA PRO A 78 2.84 -3.00 3.08
C PRO A 78 1.84 -2.48 4.10
N PHE A 79 2.31 -1.64 5.01
CA PHE A 79 1.52 -0.96 6.03
C PHE A 79 1.87 0.52 6.06
N ALA A 80 0.89 1.36 5.83
CA ALA A 80 0.95 2.79 6.11
C ALA A 80 0.34 3.08 7.50
N ALA A 81 0.53 4.28 8.01
CA ALA A 81 -0.10 4.70 9.27
C ALA A 81 -1.63 4.62 9.21
N PHE A 82 -2.18 4.83 8.02
CA PHE A 82 -3.60 4.77 7.70
C PHE A 82 -4.08 3.40 7.17
N SER A 83 -3.26 2.35 7.22
CA SER A 83 -3.70 1.00 6.87
C SER A 83 -4.56 0.42 8.00
N PRO A 84 -5.77 -0.08 7.71
CA PRO A 84 -6.65 -0.69 8.72
C PRO A 84 -5.98 -1.79 9.51
N GLU A 85 -5.18 -2.62 8.84
CA GLU A 85 -4.39 -3.71 9.44
C GLU A 85 -3.36 -3.15 10.43
N TRP A 86 -2.63 -2.09 10.05
CA TRP A 86 -1.68 -1.44 10.94
C TRP A 86 -2.36 -0.85 12.18
N VAL A 87 -3.50 -0.21 11.99
CA VAL A 87 -4.32 0.32 13.09
C VAL A 87 -4.78 -0.80 14.02
N ALA A 88 -5.22 -1.94 13.47
CA ALA A 88 -5.62 -3.10 14.26
C ALA A 88 -4.44 -3.69 15.04
N LEU A 89 -3.28 -3.87 14.41
CA LEU A 89 -2.05 -4.33 15.07
C LEU A 89 -1.66 -3.41 16.24
N ARG A 90 -1.62 -2.10 16.00
CA ARG A 90 -1.28 -1.09 17.01
C ARG A 90 -2.29 -1.07 18.17
N TRP A 91 -3.58 -1.17 17.85
CA TRP A 91 -4.65 -1.21 18.85
C TRP A 91 -4.52 -2.43 19.76
N ALA A 92 -4.33 -3.60 19.16
CA ALA A 92 -4.22 -4.85 19.89
C ALA A 92 -2.97 -4.90 20.79
N VAL A 93 -1.81 -4.56 20.23
CA VAL A 93 -0.54 -4.54 20.98
C VAL A 93 -0.58 -3.56 22.15
N ALA A 94 -1.17 -2.36 21.96
CA ALA A 94 -1.30 -1.37 23.02
C ALA A 94 -2.20 -1.82 24.19
N ARG A 95 -3.10 -2.80 23.96
CA ARG A 95 -4.02 -3.35 24.96
C ARG A 95 -3.64 -4.75 25.46
N GLY A 96 -2.54 -5.31 24.96
CA GLY A 96 -2.12 -6.68 25.28
C GLY A 96 -3.06 -7.73 24.73
N VAL A 97 -3.87 -7.40 23.72
CA VAL A 97 -4.72 -8.36 23.00
C VAL A 97 -3.85 -9.15 22.03
N PRO A 98 -3.91 -10.50 22.05
CA PRO A 98 -3.16 -11.30 21.10
C PRO A 98 -3.57 -11.03 19.66
N VAL A 99 -2.57 -11.16 18.75
CA VAL A 99 -2.76 -11.00 17.32
C VAL A 99 -2.28 -12.25 16.60
N ARG A 100 -2.98 -12.62 15.52
CA ARG A 100 -2.57 -13.66 14.56
C ARG A 100 -2.77 -13.18 13.14
N PHE A 101 -1.87 -13.55 12.26
CA PHE A 101 -2.11 -13.44 10.84
C PHE A 101 -2.80 -14.72 10.31
N ALA A 102 -3.72 -14.54 9.38
CA ALA A 102 -4.47 -15.64 8.80
C ALA A 102 -4.69 -15.45 7.31
N ASP A 103 -4.08 -16.31 6.53
CA ASP A 103 -4.22 -16.49 5.09
C ASP A 103 -3.56 -17.83 4.72
N LEU A 104 -3.51 -18.16 3.43
CA LEU A 104 -2.72 -19.29 2.94
C LEU A 104 -1.25 -19.07 3.36
N PRO A 105 -0.62 -20.04 4.06
CA PRO A 105 0.76 -19.89 4.49
C PRO A 105 1.73 -19.61 3.33
N ALA A 106 2.67 -18.70 3.56
CA ALA A 106 3.67 -18.32 2.56
C ALA A 106 4.57 -19.48 2.14
N VAL A 107 4.76 -20.49 2.98
CA VAL A 107 5.44 -21.73 2.62
C VAL A 107 4.79 -22.46 1.44
N HIS A 108 3.49 -22.24 1.21
CA HIS A 108 2.74 -22.77 0.07
C HIS A 108 2.69 -21.77 -1.09
N GLN A 109 2.44 -20.49 -0.80
CA GLN A 109 2.33 -19.45 -1.83
C GLN A 109 3.64 -19.26 -2.60
N LEU A 110 4.79 -19.35 -1.91
CA LEU A 110 6.12 -19.15 -2.48
C LEU A 110 6.78 -20.48 -2.91
N ALA A 111 6.08 -21.60 -2.84
CA ALA A 111 6.60 -22.86 -3.34
C ALA A 111 6.79 -22.82 -4.87
N PRO A 112 7.82 -23.50 -5.42
CA PRO A 112 7.93 -23.64 -6.87
C PRO A 112 6.67 -24.30 -7.43
N VAL A 113 6.15 -23.73 -8.50
CA VAL A 113 5.09 -24.37 -9.28
C VAL A 113 5.77 -24.91 -10.53
N ASP A 114 5.83 -26.23 -10.68
CA ASP A 114 6.31 -26.88 -11.89
C ASP A 114 5.25 -26.71 -13.00
N VAL A 115 5.16 -25.53 -13.56
CA VAL A 115 4.35 -25.29 -14.74
C VAL A 115 5.31 -25.17 -15.93
N GLU A 116 5.60 -26.29 -16.58
CA GLU A 116 6.20 -26.27 -17.92
C GLU A 116 5.25 -25.50 -18.84
N GLY A 117 5.68 -24.31 -19.28
CA GLY A 117 4.96 -23.51 -20.27
C GLY A 117 4.06 -22.38 -19.77
N ALA A 118 4.13 -21.97 -18.50
CA ALA A 118 3.47 -20.74 -18.09
C ALA A 118 4.13 -19.55 -18.81
N PRO A 119 3.35 -18.71 -19.52
CA PRO A 119 3.93 -17.50 -20.12
C PRO A 119 4.49 -16.60 -19.04
N GLU A 120 5.69 -16.08 -19.27
CA GLU A 120 6.43 -15.18 -18.36
C GLU A 120 5.64 -13.88 -18.05
N ASP A 121 4.59 -13.61 -18.83
CA ASP A 121 3.65 -12.51 -18.74
C ASP A 121 2.24 -12.94 -18.27
N ALA A 122 2.09 -14.04 -17.53
CA ALA A 122 0.80 -14.37 -16.94
C ALA A 122 0.37 -13.17 -16.06
N ARG A 123 -0.60 -12.40 -16.55
CA ARG A 123 -1.22 -11.32 -15.79
C ARG A 123 -1.71 -11.92 -14.49
N PRO A 124 -1.50 -11.25 -13.33
CA PRO A 124 -2.19 -11.68 -12.13
C PRO A 124 -3.69 -11.74 -12.46
N ALA A 125 -4.29 -12.82 -12.04
CA ALA A 125 -5.71 -13.09 -12.24
C ALA A 125 -6.52 -11.83 -11.90
N SER A 126 -7.48 -11.50 -12.76
CA SER A 126 -8.33 -10.32 -12.60
C SER A 126 -9.45 -10.71 -11.62
N TYR A 127 -9.25 -10.41 -10.33
CA TYR A 127 -10.34 -10.53 -9.35
C TYR A 127 -11.57 -9.76 -9.85
N PRO A 128 -12.80 -10.26 -9.59
CA PRO A 128 -14.00 -9.47 -9.86
C PRO A 128 -13.82 -8.11 -9.21
N ASP A 129 -13.96 -7.05 -9.99
CA ASP A 129 -13.89 -5.68 -9.48
C ASP A 129 -15.14 -5.39 -8.63
N VAL A 130 -15.08 -5.86 -7.38
CA VAL A 130 -16.19 -5.72 -6.42
C VAL A 130 -16.49 -4.25 -6.18
N ILE A 131 -15.46 -3.43 -5.98
CA ILE A 131 -15.62 -2.00 -5.72
C ILE A 131 -16.22 -1.31 -6.93
N GLY A 132 -15.71 -1.57 -8.12
CA GLY A 132 -16.27 -1.01 -9.36
C GLY A 132 -17.68 -1.51 -9.66
N THR A 133 -18.02 -2.75 -9.31
CA THR A 133 -19.37 -3.26 -9.48
C THR A 133 -20.35 -2.57 -8.52
N LEU A 134 -19.98 -2.41 -7.24
CA LEU A 134 -20.79 -1.68 -6.26
C LEU A 134 -20.94 -0.20 -6.66
N ALA A 135 -19.86 0.44 -7.12
CA ALA A 135 -19.88 1.82 -7.60
C ALA A 135 -20.87 1.99 -8.77
N ARG A 136 -20.75 1.15 -9.80
CA ARG A 136 -21.68 1.19 -10.95
C ARG A 136 -23.13 0.96 -10.54
N THR A 137 -23.37 0.04 -9.61
CA THR A 137 -24.72 -0.23 -9.09
C THR A 137 -25.28 0.96 -8.34
N ALA A 138 -24.42 1.70 -7.63
CA ALA A 138 -24.76 2.94 -6.94
C ALA A 138 -24.84 4.18 -7.87
N GLY A 139 -24.61 4.02 -9.17
CA GLY A 139 -24.68 5.11 -10.17
C GLY A 139 -23.41 5.95 -10.28
N TYR A 140 -22.28 5.46 -9.76
CA TYR A 140 -20.99 6.14 -9.89
C TYR A 140 -20.23 5.62 -11.11
N ASP A 141 -19.57 6.53 -11.80
CA ASP A 141 -18.67 6.26 -12.93
C ASP A 141 -17.21 6.02 -12.47
N ASP A 142 -16.87 6.43 -11.25
CA ASP A 142 -15.55 6.29 -10.63
C ASP A 142 -15.64 5.48 -9.33
N PRO A 143 -15.01 4.28 -9.27
CA PRO A 143 -14.99 3.44 -8.08
C PRO A 143 -14.29 4.07 -6.87
N GLU A 144 -13.25 4.87 -7.10
CA GLU A 144 -12.53 5.58 -6.03
C GLU A 144 -13.43 6.61 -5.37
N ARG A 145 -14.14 7.38 -6.19
CA ARG A 145 -15.11 8.37 -5.72
C ARG A 145 -16.24 7.73 -4.92
N TRP A 146 -16.80 6.63 -5.41
CA TRP A 146 -17.84 5.90 -4.66
C TRP A 146 -17.32 5.44 -3.30
N TRP A 147 -16.11 4.87 -3.27
CA TRP A 147 -15.53 4.39 -2.02
C TRP A 147 -15.25 5.55 -1.05
N GLU A 148 -14.75 6.67 -1.55
CA GLU A 148 -14.52 7.88 -0.75
C GLU A 148 -15.83 8.36 -0.10
N ASP A 149 -16.93 8.46 -0.88
CA ASP A 149 -18.21 8.96 -0.39
C ASP A 149 -18.91 7.94 0.53
N ALA A 150 -18.90 6.66 0.19
CA ALA A 150 -19.68 5.63 0.90
C ALA A 150 -18.97 5.06 2.14
N VAL A 151 -17.61 4.99 2.11
CA VAL A 151 -16.85 4.29 3.14
C VAL A 151 -15.88 5.20 3.88
N GLU A 152 -15.16 6.08 3.18
CA GLU A 152 -14.15 6.94 3.81
C GLU A 152 -14.77 8.12 4.58
N LEU A 153 -15.92 8.64 4.12
CA LEU A 153 -16.66 9.76 4.72
C LEU A 153 -18.10 9.36 5.11
N PRO A 154 -18.29 8.28 5.88
CA PRO A 154 -19.63 7.74 6.11
C PRO A 154 -20.51 8.66 6.96
N ASP A 155 -21.82 8.55 6.75
CA ASP A 155 -22.83 9.12 7.65
C ASP A 155 -22.74 8.46 9.05
N ALA A 156 -22.77 9.27 10.09
CA ALA A 156 -22.62 8.83 11.47
C ALA A 156 -23.90 8.15 12.05
N THR A 157 -24.96 8.02 11.26
CA THR A 157 -26.26 7.48 11.75
C THR A 157 -26.29 5.96 11.90
N VAL A 158 -25.39 5.23 11.21
CA VAL A 158 -25.32 3.76 11.24
C VAL A 158 -24.16 3.33 12.14
N SER A 159 -24.38 2.30 13.00
CA SER A 159 -23.31 1.76 13.84
C SER A 159 -22.17 1.21 13.00
N VAL A 160 -20.94 1.24 13.54
CA VAL A 160 -19.76 0.78 12.79
C VAL A 160 -19.86 -0.71 12.45
N LEU A 161 -20.38 -1.53 13.37
CA LEU A 161 -20.53 -2.97 13.14
C LEU A 161 -21.59 -3.27 12.08
N ASP A 162 -22.71 -2.52 12.08
CA ASP A 162 -23.74 -2.66 11.05
C ASP A 162 -23.23 -2.27 9.66
N ARG A 163 -22.36 -1.25 9.56
CA ARG A 163 -21.72 -0.88 8.28
C ARG A 163 -20.86 -2.01 7.73
N PHE A 164 -20.07 -2.69 8.58
CA PHE A 164 -19.31 -3.87 8.15
C PHE A 164 -20.23 -5.02 7.73
N ALA A 165 -21.34 -5.22 8.42
CA ALA A 165 -22.34 -6.23 8.06
C ALA A 165 -22.97 -5.93 6.68
N LEU A 166 -23.42 -4.69 6.46
CA LEU A 166 -23.99 -4.25 5.17
C LEU A 166 -22.99 -4.37 4.01
N LEU A 167 -21.74 -3.97 4.22
CA LEU A 167 -20.69 -4.13 3.21
C LEU A 167 -20.47 -5.61 2.88
N ARG A 168 -20.40 -6.48 3.89
CA ARG A 168 -20.27 -7.93 3.70
C ARG A 168 -21.43 -8.48 2.88
N GLU A 169 -22.68 -8.10 3.17
CA GLU A 169 -23.85 -8.51 2.41
C GLU A 169 -23.78 -8.07 0.95
N ALA A 170 -23.43 -6.80 0.70
CA ALA A 170 -23.27 -6.28 -0.66
C ALA A 170 -22.17 -7.03 -1.43
N VAL A 171 -21.05 -7.33 -0.78
CA VAL A 171 -19.95 -8.11 -1.39
C VAL A 171 -20.39 -9.56 -1.67
N THR A 172 -21.23 -10.16 -0.81
CA THR A 172 -21.77 -11.50 -1.01
C THR A 172 -22.54 -11.56 -2.34
N GLU A 173 -23.46 -10.63 -2.57
CA GLU A 173 -24.25 -10.56 -3.81
C GLU A 173 -23.37 -10.42 -5.05
N VAL A 174 -22.34 -9.56 -4.99
CA VAL A 174 -21.41 -9.40 -6.12
C VAL A 174 -20.63 -10.69 -6.39
N ARG A 175 -20.14 -11.36 -5.34
CA ARG A 175 -19.41 -12.62 -5.49
C ARG A 175 -20.28 -13.73 -6.08
N ASP A 176 -21.51 -13.85 -5.61
CA ASP A 176 -22.45 -14.87 -6.08
C ASP A 176 -22.81 -14.69 -7.56
N ALA A 177 -22.90 -13.43 -8.01
CA ALA A 177 -23.15 -13.11 -9.42
C ALA A 177 -21.97 -13.48 -10.35
N HIS A 178 -20.73 -13.56 -9.83
CA HIS A 178 -19.51 -13.75 -10.65
C HIS A 178 -18.86 -15.14 -10.50
N ARG A 179 -19.41 -16.05 -9.72
CA ARG A 179 -18.82 -17.38 -9.42
C ARG A 179 -18.50 -18.27 -10.63
N SER A 180 -19.10 -18.03 -11.79
CA SER A 180 -18.95 -18.92 -12.95
C SER A 180 -17.85 -18.50 -13.94
N GLU A 181 -17.21 -17.36 -13.76
CA GLU A 181 -16.36 -16.77 -14.80
C GLU A 181 -14.85 -17.10 -14.63
N HIS A 182 -14.39 -17.51 -13.40
CA HIS A 182 -12.96 -17.65 -13.08
C HIS A 182 -12.63 -18.82 -12.13
N ALA A 183 -12.77 -20.04 -12.61
CA ALA A 183 -12.64 -21.26 -11.77
C ALA A 183 -11.27 -21.45 -11.07
N ASP A 184 -10.15 -21.03 -11.68
CA ASP A 184 -8.82 -21.16 -11.09
C ASP A 184 -8.59 -20.14 -9.97
N GLU A 185 -9.10 -18.93 -10.14
CA GLU A 185 -9.08 -17.86 -9.13
C GLU A 185 -9.96 -18.23 -7.93
N ASP A 186 -11.11 -18.82 -8.20
CA ASP A 186 -12.01 -19.35 -7.18
C ASP A 186 -11.33 -20.41 -6.32
N LEU A 187 -10.46 -21.25 -6.90
CA LEU A 187 -9.71 -22.26 -6.16
C LEU A 187 -8.63 -21.63 -5.26
N GLU A 188 -7.91 -20.62 -5.72
CA GLU A 188 -6.92 -19.91 -4.91
C GLU A 188 -7.60 -19.21 -3.73
N ASN A 189 -8.68 -18.46 -3.99
CA ASN A 189 -9.47 -17.82 -2.95
C ASN A 189 -10.07 -18.83 -1.97
N ALA A 190 -10.60 -19.96 -2.45
CA ALA A 190 -11.11 -21.02 -1.59
C ALA A 190 -10.02 -21.59 -0.65
N ARG A 191 -8.79 -21.73 -1.12
CA ARG A 191 -7.63 -22.14 -0.28
C ARG A 191 -7.26 -21.09 0.76
N ARG A 192 -7.22 -19.83 0.38
CA ARG A 192 -6.97 -18.71 1.30
C ARG A 192 -8.02 -18.68 2.40
N GLU A 193 -9.30 -18.70 2.02
CA GLU A 193 -10.42 -18.68 2.95
C GLU A 193 -10.49 -19.93 3.83
N ALA A 194 -10.14 -21.12 3.31
CA ALA A 194 -10.01 -22.33 4.11
C ALA A 194 -8.92 -22.20 5.18
N ALA A 195 -7.79 -21.58 4.84
CA ALA A 195 -6.73 -21.31 5.81
C ALA A 195 -7.17 -20.30 6.88
N MET A 196 -7.85 -19.22 6.49
CA MET A 196 -8.42 -18.23 7.40
C MET A 196 -9.40 -18.88 8.40
N ARG A 197 -10.38 -19.66 7.90
CA ARG A 197 -11.34 -20.37 8.77
C ARG A 197 -10.66 -21.39 9.70
N ARG A 198 -9.57 -22.01 9.26
CA ARG A 198 -8.80 -22.91 10.11
C ARG A 198 -8.19 -22.19 11.31
N VAL A 199 -7.65 -20.99 11.12
CA VAL A 199 -7.12 -20.15 12.22
C VAL A 199 -8.24 -19.78 13.19
N VAL A 200 -9.41 -19.36 12.69
CA VAL A 200 -10.59 -19.03 13.52
C VAL A 200 -11.03 -20.23 14.35
N ARG A 201 -11.16 -21.42 13.73
CA ARG A 201 -11.54 -22.63 14.47
C ARG A 201 -10.51 -23.04 15.54
N ALA A 202 -9.23 -22.80 15.26
CA ALA A 202 -8.16 -23.03 16.27
C ALA A 202 -8.32 -22.05 17.44
N ALA A 203 -8.55 -20.77 17.15
CA ALA A 203 -8.76 -19.75 18.16
C ALA A 203 -9.93 -20.10 19.11
N PHE A 204 -11.07 -20.53 18.58
CA PHE A 204 -12.21 -20.93 19.39
C PHE A 204 -11.93 -22.19 20.23
N LYS A 205 -11.17 -23.16 19.70
CA LYS A 205 -10.74 -24.34 20.48
C LYS A 205 -9.78 -23.98 21.61
N GLU A 206 -9.00 -22.92 21.46
CA GLU A 206 -8.08 -22.40 22.46
C GLU A 206 -8.78 -21.55 23.53
N GLY A 207 -10.08 -21.28 23.36
CA GLY A 207 -10.91 -20.59 24.34
C GLY A 207 -11.12 -19.12 24.08
N HIS A 208 -10.73 -18.60 22.92
CA HIS A 208 -11.10 -17.26 22.52
C HIS A 208 -12.61 -17.19 22.26
N GLU A 209 -13.27 -16.14 22.74
CA GLU A 209 -14.73 -15.99 22.68
C GLU A 209 -15.16 -14.90 21.70
N ARG A 210 -14.39 -13.82 21.60
CA ARG A 210 -14.69 -12.66 20.74
C ARG A 210 -13.52 -12.39 19.80
N VAL A 211 -13.66 -12.81 18.56
CA VAL A 211 -12.63 -12.67 17.54
C VAL A 211 -13.03 -11.59 16.55
N ALA A 212 -12.20 -10.55 16.42
CA ALA A 212 -12.26 -9.60 15.31
C ALA A 212 -11.34 -10.08 14.18
N PHE A 213 -11.84 -10.16 12.96
CA PHE A 213 -11.06 -10.54 11.80
C PHE A 213 -10.99 -9.40 10.79
N VAL A 214 -9.85 -8.74 10.67
CA VAL A 214 -9.60 -7.67 9.69
C VAL A 214 -9.09 -8.29 8.40
N CYS A 215 -9.88 -8.19 7.33
CA CYS A 215 -9.56 -8.78 6.02
C CYS A 215 -10.07 -7.90 4.88
N GLY A 216 -9.53 -8.08 3.68
CA GLY A 216 -10.10 -7.48 2.48
C GLY A 216 -11.60 -7.79 2.37
N ALA A 217 -12.40 -6.79 1.99
CA ALA A 217 -13.85 -6.91 1.93
C ALA A 217 -14.32 -8.11 1.11
N PHE A 218 -13.53 -8.51 0.10
CA PHE A 218 -13.79 -9.68 -0.75
C PHE A 218 -13.88 -10.99 0.05
N HIS A 219 -13.08 -11.16 1.13
CA HIS A 219 -13.05 -12.39 1.93
C HIS A 219 -14.06 -12.39 3.09
N ALA A 220 -14.63 -11.23 3.44
CA ALA A 220 -15.54 -11.11 4.58
C ALA A 220 -16.77 -12.06 4.52
N PRO A 221 -17.41 -12.32 3.35
CA PRO A 221 -18.49 -13.28 3.24
C PRO A 221 -18.10 -14.70 3.67
N ALA A 222 -16.91 -15.16 3.30
CA ALA A 222 -16.44 -16.51 3.62
C ALA A 222 -16.09 -16.68 5.12
N LEU A 223 -16.06 -15.58 5.88
CA LEU A 223 -15.80 -15.51 7.31
C LEU A 223 -17.08 -15.28 8.13
N HIS A 224 -18.25 -15.35 7.54
CA HIS A 224 -19.50 -15.38 8.27
C HIS A 224 -19.67 -16.74 8.95
N LEU A 225 -19.57 -16.77 10.27
CA LEU A 225 -19.46 -18.00 11.05
C LEU A 225 -20.59 -19.01 10.81
N PRO A 226 -21.88 -18.61 10.68
CA PRO A 226 -22.99 -19.52 10.38
C PRO A 226 -22.81 -20.30 9.07
N ASP A 227 -22.09 -19.73 8.09
CA ASP A 227 -21.92 -20.30 6.75
C ASP A 227 -20.62 -21.12 6.60
N PHE A 228 -19.89 -21.34 7.70
CA PHE A 228 -18.66 -22.13 7.64
C PHE A 228 -18.92 -23.55 7.16
N PRO A 229 -18.24 -24.00 6.09
CA PRO A 229 -18.29 -25.40 5.68
C PRO A 229 -17.69 -26.31 6.77
N ALA A 230 -17.94 -27.60 6.69
CA ALA A 230 -17.33 -28.56 7.60
C ALA A 230 -15.79 -28.47 7.54
N ALA A 231 -15.11 -28.62 8.68
CA ALA A 231 -13.64 -28.54 8.75
C ALA A 231 -12.93 -29.53 7.80
N ALA A 232 -13.55 -30.69 7.52
CA ALA A 232 -13.04 -31.66 6.55
C ALA A 232 -12.97 -31.12 5.11
N HIS A 233 -13.86 -30.16 4.74
CA HIS A 233 -13.82 -29.50 3.44
C HIS A 233 -12.58 -28.64 3.34
N ASP A 234 -12.34 -27.75 4.31
CA ASP A 234 -11.16 -26.88 4.34
C ASP A 234 -9.85 -27.68 4.39
N ASN A 235 -9.83 -28.78 5.16
CA ASN A 235 -8.66 -29.65 5.23
C ASN A 235 -8.33 -30.30 3.87
N ARG A 236 -9.34 -30.65 3.05
CA ARG A 236 -9.12 -31.18 1.69
C ARG A 236 -8.49 -30.14 0.76
N LEU A 237 -8.97 -28.89 0.81
CA LEU A 237 -8.43 -27.78 0.01
C LEU A 237 -6.95 -27.49 0.33
N LEU A 238 -6.57 -27.67 1.59
CA LEU A 238 -5.21 -27.39 2.08
C LEU A 238 -4.30 -28.63 2.07
N ALA A 239 -4.83 -29.79 1.64
CA ALA A 239 -4.05 -31.02 1.65
C ALA A 239 -3.02 -31.05 0.52
N ARG A 240 -1.81 -31.57 0.81
CA ARG A 240 -0.76 -31.86 -0.19
C ARG A 240 -0.27 -30.64 -0.99
N LEU A 241 -0.44 -29.43 -0.49
CA LEU A 241 0.13 -28.25 -1.10
C LEU A 241 1.67 -28.33 -1.09
N PRO A 242 2.35 -27.90 -2.17
CA PRO A 242 3.81 -27.83 -2.20
C PRO A 242 4.32 -26.89 -1.10
N ARG A 243 5.57 -27.08 -0.67
CA ARG A 243 6.14 -26.29 0.43
C ARG A 243 7.55 -25.86 0.12
N THR A 244 7.89 -24.64 0.55
CA THR A 244 9.25 -24.13 0.58
C THR A 244 9.58 -23.56 1.96
N LYS A 245 10.86 -23.41 2.28
CA LYS A 245 11.26 -22.70 3.51
C LYS A 245 11.20 -21.21 3.26
N VAL A 246 10.63 -20.47 4.20
CA VAL A 246 10.54 -19.01 4.10
C VAL A 246 11.20 -18.33 5.30
N ALA A 247 11.58 -17.08 5.09
CA ALA A 247 12.04 -16.18 6.14
C ALA A 247 11.24 -14.87 6.04
N VAL A 248 11.11 -14.18 7.19
CA VAL A 248 10.32 -12.96 7.30
C VAL A 248 11.12 -11.85 7.98
N THR A 249 10.82 -10.61 7.58
CA THR A 249 11.43 -9.43 8.20
C THR A 249 10.61 -8.17 7.92
N TRP A 250 10.83 -7.11 8.69
CA TRP A 250 10.39 -5.76 8.35
C TRP A 250 11.34 -5.07 7.39
N VAL A 251 10.80 -4.32 6.45
CA VAL A 251 11.58 -3.46 5.56
C VAL A 251 10.96 -2.06 5.49
N PRO A 252 11.77 -0.99 5.37
CA PRO A 252 11.26 0.34 5.09
C PRO A 252 10.48 0.37 3.78
N TRP A 253 9.39 1.13 3.75
CA TRP A 253 8.58 1.32 2.56
C TRP A 253 8.43 2.79 2.22
N THR A 254 7.84 3.13 1.07
CA THR A 254 7.57 4.52 0.68
C THR A 254 6.13 4.69 0.21
N HIS A 255 5.60 5.91 0.32
CA HIS A 255 4.30 6.24 -0.26
C HIS A 255 4.24 5.90 -1.76
N GLY A 256 5.27 6.27 -2.54
CA GLY A 256 5.30 5.94 -3.96
C GLY A 256 5.24 4.44 -4.27
N ARG A 257 5.65 3.58 -3.34
CA ARG A 257 5.51 2.12 -3.49
C ARG A 257 4.14 1.58 -3.10
N LEU A 258 3.37 2.32 -2.32
CA LEU A 258 1.97 1.96 -2.05
C LEU A 258 1.09 2.07 -3.29
N GLN A 259 1.53 2.79 -4.34
CA GLN A 259 0.81 2.86 -5.61
C GLN A 259 0.83 1.55 -6.39
N PHE A 260 1.82 0.71 -6.15
CA PHE A 260 1.95 -0.57 -6.86
C PHE A 260 1.21 -1.67 -6.11
N THR A 261 0.53 -2.53 -6.85
CA THR A 261 -0.06 -3.75 -6.31
C THR A 261 1.04 -4.65 -5.75
N SER A 262 0.91 -5.05 -4.50
CA SER A 262 1.84 -5.96 -3.82
C SER A 262 1.12 -6.69 -2.69
N GLY A 263 1.54 -7.91 -2.41
CA GLY A 263 1.00 -8.73 -1.31
C GLY A 263 -0.50 -8.98 -1.40
N TYR A 264 -1.27 -8.03 -0.94
CA TYR A 264 -2.75 -8.06 -0.94
C TYR A 264 -3.39 -7.80 -2.31
N GLY A 265 -2.62 -7.55 -3.37
CA GLY A 265 -3.17 -7.16 -4.67
C GLY A 265 -3.75 -5.74 -4.73
N ALA A 266 -3.57 -4.95 -3.67
CA ALA A 266 -4.08 -3.58 -3.58
C ALA A 266 -2.97 -2.54 -3.77
N GLY A 267 -3.28 -1.50 -4.53
CA GLY A 267 -2.48 -0.28 -4.66
C GLY A 267 -3.32 0.95 -4.34
N VAL A 268 -2.69 2.04 -3.94
CA VAL A 268 -3.36 3.30 -3.60
C VAL A 268 -2.80 4.42 -4.48
N GLY A 269 -3.64 5.05 -5.30
CA GLY A 269 -3.22 6.13 -6.20
C GLY A 269 -2.70 7.37 -5.47
N SER A 270 -3.25 7.67 -4.29
CA SER A 270 -3.02 8.91 -3.55
C SER A 270 -2.61 8.72 -2.09
N PRO A 271 -1.46 8.07 -1.81
CA PRO A 271 -1.09 7.76 -0.42
C PRO A 271 -0.89 8.99 0.47
N GLY A 272 -0.39 10.10 -0.09
CA GLY A 272 -0.22 11.35 0.65
C GLY A 272 -1.56 11.99 1.01
N TRP A 273 -2.55 11.92 0.13
CA TRP A 273 -3.92 12.35 0.43
C TRP A 273 -4.54 11.49 1.52
N TYR A 274 -4.38 10.17 1.47
CA TYR A 274 -4.91 9.26 2.49
C TYR A 274 -4.23 9.44 3.85
N ASP A 275 -2.92 9.68 3.88
CA ASP A 275 -2.20 10.04 5.13
C ASP A 275 -2.72 11.37 5.71
N HIS A 276 -3.03 12.33 4.85
CA HIS A 276 -3.63 13.59 5.23
C HIS A 276 -5.03 13.42 5.82
N LEU A 277 -5.91 12.69 5.12
CA LEU A 277 -7.26 12.38 5.61
C LEU A 277 -7.23 11.67 6.97
N PHE A 278 -6.36 10.66 7.12
CA PHE A 278 -6.23 9.92 8.37
C PHE A 278 -5.77 10.81 9.52
N THR A 279 -4.87 11.75 9.24
CA THR A 279 -4.31 12.65 10.26
C THR A 279 -5.29 13.72 10.71
N TRP A 280 -6.11 14.26 9.78
CA TRP A 280 -6.93 15.44 10.02
C TRP A 280 -8.38 15.12 10.35
N ALA A 281 -8.98 14.09 9.79
CA ALA A 281 -10.41 13.79 9.93
C ALA A 281 -10.87 13.58 11.39
N ASP A 282 -9.98 13.11 12.26
CA ASP A 282 -10.27 12.94 13.70
C ASP A 282 -10.03 14.20 14.53
N ARG A 283 -9.24 15.15 13.99
CA ARG A 283 -8.84 16.37 14.71
C ARG A 283 -9.79 17.52 14.43
N ASP A 284 -10.02 17.75 13.15
CA ASP A 284 -10.79 18.87 12.65
C ASP A 284 -11.25 18.55 11.23
N ARG A 285 -12.50 18.12 11.07
CA ARG A 285 -13.06 17.76 9.78
C ARG A 285 -13.10 18.94 8.83
N ASP A 286 -13.41 20.14 9.33
CA ASP A 286 -13.48 21.36 8.52
C ASP A 286 -12.08 21.86 8.13
N GLY A 287 -11.08 21.48 8.91
CA GLY A 287 -9.66 21.78 8.65
C GLY A 287 -8.99 20.94 7.56
N VAL A 288 -9.63 19.85 7.11
CA VAL A 288 -9.00 18.92 6.11
C VAL A 288 -8.63 19.66 4.84
N VAL A 289 -9.57 20.35 4.21
CA VAL A 289 -9.37 21.05 2.93
C VAL A 289 -8.39 22.23 3.07
N PRO A 290 -8.56 23.14 4.03
CA PRO A 290 -7.57 24.23 4.21
C PRO A 290 -6.15 23.73 4.50
N ALA A 291 -6.00 22.70 5.33
CA ALA A 291 -4.67 22.14 5.63
C ALA A 291 -4.02 21.49 4.41
N TRP A 292 -4.82 20.84 3.57
CA TRP A 292 -4.33 20.29 2.30
C TRP A 292 -3.84 21.40 1.37
N MET A 293 -4.61 22.46 1.18
CA MET A 293 -4.22 23.61 0.36
C MET A 293 -2.93 24.26 0.86
N VAL A 294 -2.72 24.30 2.17
CA VAL A 294 -1.43 24.77 2.78
C VAL A 294 -0.28 23.82 2.41
N ALA A 295 -0.50 22.51 2.41
CA ALA A 295 0.52 21.54 2.00
C ALA A 295 0.89 21.70 0.52
N VAL A 296 -0.10 21.85 -0.35
CA VAL A 296 0.09 22.12 -1.79
C VAL A 296 0.86 23.41 -2.01
N ALA A 297 0.45 24.51 -1.37
CA ALA A 297 1.14 25.79 -1.48
C ALA A 297 2.59 25.72 -1.01
N ARG A 298 2.87 24.96 0.04
CA ARG A 298 4.24 24.73 0.52
C ARG A 298 5.10 24.04 -0.54
N ALA A 299 4.55 23.00 -1.20
CA ALA A 299 5.25 22.29 -2.26
C ALA A 299 5.54 23.22 -3.45
N LEU A 300 4.54 23.98 -3.92
CA LEU A 300 4.71 24.96 -5.01
C LEU A 300 5.78 26.01 -4.68
N ARG A 301 5.70 26.64 -3.51
CA ARG A 301 6.70 27.64 -3.07
C ARG A 301 8.11 27.07 -2.97
N THR A 302 8.25 25.82 -2.51
CA THR A 302 9.56 25.14 -2.45
C THR A 302 10.16 24.96 -3.84
N ALA A 303 9.33 24.82 -4.84
CA ALA A 303 9.74 24.75 -6.26
C ALA A 303 9.90 26.13 -6.92
N GLY A 304 9.72 27.23 -6.17
CA GLY A 304 9.82 28.59 -6.71
C GLY A 304 8.57 29.07 -7.44
N ILE A 305 7.44 28.40 -7.25
CA ILE A 305 6.15 28.77 -7.84
C ILE A 305 5.34 29.55 -6.80
N ASP A 306 4.82 30.70 -7.18
CA ASP A 306 4.03 31.55 -6.30
C ASP A 306 2.68 30.89 -5.94
N ALA A 307 2.35 30.94 -4.64
CA ALA A 307 1.07 30.48 -4.12
C ALA A 307 0.66 31.41 -2.96
N PRO A 308 0.15 32.62 -3.25
CA PRO A 308 -0.17 33.61 -2.22
C PRO A 308 -1.38 33.16 -1.38
N PRO A 309 -1.51 33.62 -0.12
CA PRO A 309 -2.61 33.24 0.76
C PRO A 309 -4.00 33.49 0.18
N ALA A 310 -4.19 34.58 -0.58
CA ALA A 310 -5.46 34.88 -1.22
C ALA A 310 -5.86 33.76 -2.21
N SER A 311 -4.93 33.29 -3.02
CA SER A 311 -5.18 32.19 -3.96
C SER A 311 -5.53 30.87 -3.25
N LEU A 312 -4.95 30.63 -2.05
CA LEU A 312 -5.32 29.45 -1.26
C LEU A 312 -6.80 29.53 -0.79
N VAL A 313 -7.23 30.70 -0.35
CA VAL A 313 -8.62 30.92 0.06
C VAL A 313 -9.57 30.68 -1.11
N GLU A 314 -9.24 31.22 -2.30
CA GLU A 314 -10.07 31.04 -3.49
C GLU A 314 -10.06 29.58 -3.99
N ALA A 315 -8.91 28.88 -3.94
CA ALA A 315 -8.84 27.48 -4.28
C ALA A 315 -9.67 26.60 -3.32
N THR A 316 -9.65 26.91 -2.00
CA THR A 316 -10.48 26.23 -1.01
C THR A 316 -11.96 26.42 -1.33
N ARG A 317 -12.40 27.65 -1.55
CA ARG A 317 -13.81 27.95 -1.90
C ARG A 317 -14.23 27.25 -3.17
N LEU A 318 -13.39 27.29 -4.22
CA LEU A 318 -13.70 26.62 -5.48
C LEU A 318 -13.85 25.11 -5.28
N ALA A 319 -13.02 24.48 -4.47
CA ALA A 319 -13.12 23.05 -4.19
C ALA A 319 -14.45 22.71 -3.48
N ASP A 320 -14.86 23.53 -2.49
CA ASP A 320 -16.13 23.36 -1.78
C ASP A 320 -17.32 23.59 -2.72
N ASP A 321 -17.29 24.63 -3.56
CA ASP A 321 -18.34 24.91 -4.54
C ASP A 321 -18.47 23.77 -5.56
N LEU A 322 -17.35 23.20 -6.03
CA LEU A 322 -17.34 22.03 -6.92
C LEU A 322 -17.96 20.81 -6.24
N ALA A 323 -17.67 20.58 -4.94
CA ALA A 323 -18.27 19.49 -4.20
C ALA A 323 -19.80 19.64 -4.10
N VAL A 324 -20.27 20.84 -3.79
CA VAL A 324 -21.72 21.14 -3.75
C VAL A 324 -22.37 20.92 -5.11
N MET A 325 -21.76 21.43 -6.20
CA MET A 325 -22.26 21.24 -7.56
C MET A 325 -22.34 19.77 -7.98
N ARG A 326 -21.43 18.94 -7.46
CA ARG A 326 -21.37 17.50 -7.73
C ARG A 326 -22.19 16.68 -6.75
N GLY A 327 -22.93 17.32 -5.83
CA GLY A 327 -23.76 16.66 -4.83
C GLY A 327 -22.96 15.87 -3.77
N ARG A 328 -21.71 16.27 -3.51
CA ARG A 328 -20.83 15.60 -2.53
C ARG A 328 -20.96 16.24 -1.14
N PRO A 329 -20.77 15.46 -0.08
CA PRO A 329 -20.83 15.98 1.30
C PRO A 329 -19.64 16.88 1.64
N SER A 330 -18.50 16.74 0.94
CA SER A 330 -17.29 17.56 1.12
C SER A 330 -16.40 17.47 -0.12
N ALA A 331 -15.46 18.39 -0.27
CA ALA A 331 -14.49 18.34 -1.34
C ALA A 331 -13.53 17.15 -1.16
N GLY A 332 -13.44 16.29 -2.18
CA GLY A 332 -12.50 15.19 -2.28
C GLY A 332 -11.30 15.54 -3.14
N LEU A 333 -10.45 14.56 -3.40
CA LEU A 333 -9.20 14.78 -4.14
C LEU A 333 -9.44 15.37 -5.53
N ALA A 334 -10.50 14.94 -6.25
CA ALA A 334 -10.81 15.43 -7.59
C ALA A 334 -11.14 16.94 -7.58
N GLU A 335 -12.01 17.39 -6.67
CA GLU A 335 -12.36 18.80 -6.51
C GLU A 335 -11.15 19.65 -6.14
N LEU A 336 -10.28 19.10 -5.25
CA LEU A 336 -9.05 19.76 -4.85
C LEU A 336 -8.05 19.90 -6.01
N GLN A 337 -7.89 18.87 -6.84
CA GLN A 337 -7.03 18.92 -8.02
C GLN A 337 -7.53 19.90 -9.05
N ASP A 338 -8.85 19.95 -9.33
CA ASP A 338 -9.47 20.92 -10.23
C ASP A 338 -9.26 22.36 -9.73
N ALA A 339 -9.45 22.62 -8.44
CA ALA A 339 -9.24 23.93 -7.84
C ALA A 339 -7.76 24.33 -7.85
N VAL A 340 -6.84 23.42 -7.53
CA VAL A 340 -5.38 23.66 -7.60
C VAL A 340 -4.95 23.95 -9.02
N LEU A 341 -5.40 23.17 -10.01
CA LEU A 341 -5.09 23.39 -11.42
C LEU A 341 -5.54 24.79 -11.87
N THR A 342 -6.77 25.14 -11.50
CA THR A 342 -7.39 26.40 -11.96
C THR A 342 -6.77 27.64 -11.28
N VAL A 343 -6.65 27.61 -9.95
CA VAL A 343 -6.32 28.81 -9.15
C VAL A 343 -4.83 28.91 -8.85
N LEU A 344 -4.16 27.81 -8.50
CA LEU A 344 -2.76 27.82 -8.07
C LEU A 344 -1.77 27.53 -9.21
N CYS A 345 -2.23 26.80 -10.24
CA CYS A 345 -1.40 26.42 -11.38
C CYS A 345 -1.80 27.20 -12.67
N GLU A 346 -2.77 28.12 -12.61
CA GLU A 346 -3.23 28.95 -13.74
C GLU A 346 -3.55 28.12 -14.99
N GLY A 347 -4.11 26.92 -14.80
CA GLY A 347 -4.43 25.97 -15.88
C GLY A 347 -3.23 25.18 -16.41
N SER A 348 -2.02 25.37 -15.87
CA SER A 348 -0.83 24.64 -16.30
C SER A 348 -0.71 23.28 -15.64
N ALA A 349 -0.55 22.22 -16.45
CA ALA A 349 -0.36 20.87 -15.94
C ALA A 349 1.02 20.61 -15.30
N VAL A 350 2.02 21.42 -15.60
CA VAL A 350 3.39 21.19 -15.11
C VAL A 350 3.51 21.40 -13.59
N PRO A 351 3.02 22.51 -13.00
CA PRO A 351 2.97 22.62 -11.54
C PRO A 351 2.06 21.59 -10.89
N LEU A 352 0.96 21.19 -11.54
CA LEU A 352 0.07 20.17 -11.03
C LEU A 352 0.77 18.80 -10.91
N GLN A 353 1.58 18.43 -11.90
CA GLN A 353 2.37 17.19 -11.83
C GLN A 353 3.35 17.19 -10.64
N LEU A 354 3.95 18.35 -10.32
CA LEU A 354 4.77 18.49 -9.13
C LEU A 354 3.96 18.24 -7.85
N VAL A 355 2.74 18.80 -7.76
CA VAL A 355 1.82 18.59 -6.64
C VAL A 355 1.45 17.11 -6.54
N GLU A 356 1.17 16.46 -7.68
CA GLU A 356 0.87 15.03 -7.73
C GLU A 356 1.99 14.19 -7.12
N GLU A 357 3.23 14.40 -7.55
CA GLU A 357 4.37 13.63 -7.08
C GLU A 357 4.74 13.92 -5.61
N GLN A 358 4.68 15.18 -5.18
CA GLN A 358 5.19 15.60 -3.87
C GLN A 358 4.15 15.57 -2.76
N VAL A 359 2.86 15.76 -3.08
CA VAL A 359 1.78 15.92 -2.10
C VAL A 359 0.77 14.80 -2.21
N VAL A 360 0.21 14.54 -3.40
CA VAL A 360 -0.83 13.52 -3.60
C VAL A 360 -0.27 12.12 -3.37
N VAL A 361 0.84 11.79 -4.01
CA VAL A 361 1.59 10.55 -3.73
C VAL A 361 2.39 10.71 -2.43
N GLY A 362 3.09 11.83 -2.29
CA GLY A 362 3.94 12.11 -1.16
C GLY A 362 5.28 11.34 -1.18
N GLN A 363 6.23 11.80 -0.39
CA GLN A 363 7.59 11.28 -0.38
C GLN A 363 7.98 10.65 0.97
N ARG A 364 6.99 10.18 1.74
CA ARG A 364 7.28 9.59 3.04
C ARG A 364 8.04 8.28 2.88
N LEU A 365 9.13 8.16 3.63
CA LEU A 365 9.92 6.94 3.80
C LEU A 365 9.76 6.49 5.25
N GLY A 366 9.42 5.21 5.43
CA GLY A 366 9.33 4.63 6.76
C GLY A 366 10.67 4.17 7.31
N GLU A 367 10.68 3.84 8.58
CA GLU A 367 11.88 3.45 9.32
C GLU A 367 11.68 2.09 9.99
N VAL A 368 12.74 1.29 10.01
CA VAL A 368 12.80 0.00 10.72
C VAL A 368 13.99 0.03 11.66
N PRO A 369 13.82 -0.30 12.96
CA PRO A 369 14.90 -0.31 13.94
C PRO A 369 16.02 -1.27 13.57
N GLU A 370 17.26 -0.94 13.93
CA GLU A 370 18.45 -1.75 13.60
C GLU A 370 18.47 -3.14 14.25
N HIS A 371 17.77 -3.33 15.37
CA HIS A 371 17.70 -4.62 16.06
C HIS A 371 16.68 -5.60 15.44
N VAL A 372 15.81 -5.13 14.53
CA VAL A 372 14.93 -6.01 13.75
C VAL A 372 15.78 -6.81 12.78
N PRO A 373 15.63 -8.13 12.73
CA PRO A 373 16.38 -8.94 11.78
C PRO A 373 16.19 -8.46 10.35
N MET A 374 17.28 -8.19 9.65
CA MET A 374 17.26 -7.77 8.25
C MET A 374 17.64 -8.93 7.33
N ALA A 375 17.13 -8.94 6.10
CA ALA A 375 17.62 -9.84 5.08
C ALA A 375 19.15 -9.68 4.93
N PRO A 376 19.94 -10.77 4.77
CA PRO A 376 21.40 -10.71 4.79
C PRO A 376 22.01 -9.69 3.84
N VAL A 377 21.45 -9.54 2.63
CA VAL A 377 21.90 -8.55 1.64
C VAL A 377 21.60 -7.13 2.10
N ALA A 378 20.45 -6.90 2.73
CA ALA A 378 20.08 -5.59 3.27
C ALA A 378 20.98 -5.20 4.45
N ALA A 379 21.29 -6.16 5.33
CA ALA A 379 22.22 -5.97 6.44
C ALA A 379 23.63 -5.62 5.96
N ASP A 380 24.10 -6.32 4.91
CA ASP A 380 25.40 -6.02 4.28
C ASP A 380 25.42 -4.63 3.65
N LEU A 381 24.37 -4.28 2.92
CA LEU A 381 24.22 -2.95 2.33
C LEU A 381 24.25 -1.86 3.39
N ALA A 382 23.45 -2.02 4.45
CA ALA A 382 23.42 -1.04 5.56
C ALA A 382 24.79 -0.87 6.23
N ARG A 383 25.55 -1.97 6.40
CA ARG A 383 26.91 -1.94 6.91
C ARG A 383 27.85 -1.15 5.99
N GLN A 384 27.79 -1.42 4.65
CA GLN A 384 28.59 -0.70 3.67
C GLN A 384 28.22 0.76 3.58
N GLN A 385 26.93 1.11 3.60
CA GLN A 385 26.43 2.49 3.64
C GLN A 385 26.98 3.28 4.84
N ARG A 386 26.95 2.68 6.04
CA ARG A 386 27.52 3.29 7.25
C ARG A 386 29.03 3.50 7.12
N ALA A 387 29.76 2.48 6.65
CA ALA A 387 31.21 2.55 6.48
C ALA A 387 31.65 3.69 5.55
N VAL A 388 30.91 3.94 4.48
CA VAL A 388 31.21 5.02 3.53
C VAL A 388 30.44 6.31 3.82
N ARG A 389 29.66 6.40 4.92
CA ARG A 389 28.83 7.55 5.31
C ARG A 389 27.89 8.02 4.19
N LEU A 390 27.22 7.06 3.56
CA LEU A 390 26.26 7.30 2.48
C LEU A 390 24.86 6.92 3.00
N LYS A 391 24.13 7.88 3.55
CA LYS A 391 22.81 7.65 4.14
C LYS A 391 21.74 7.56 3.05
N PRO A 392 20.75 6.64 3.15
CA PRO A 392 19.54 6.69 2.36
C PRO A 392 18.82 8.02 2.59
N SER A 393 18.26 8.59 1.53
CA SER A 393 17.47 9.82 1.57
C SER A 393 16.31 9.70 0.59
N ALA A 394 15.14 10.21 0.97
CA ALA A 394 14.02 10.38 0.05
C ALA A 394 14.26 11.51 -0.97
N SER A 395 15.14 12.46 -0.62
CA SER A 395 15.48 13.58 -1.49
C SER A 395 16.62 13.25 -2.44
N VAL A 396 16.52 13.72 -3.68
CA VAL A 396 17.60 13.62 -4.65
C VAL A 396 18.70 14.60 -4.26
N THR A 397 19.93 14.08 -4.06
CA THR A 397 21.11 14.89 -3.69
C THR A 397 22.20 14.70 -4.72
N GLU A 398 22.79 15.77 -5.20
CA GLU A 398 23.97 15.70 -6.07
C GLU A 398 25.24 15.68 -5.22
N THR A 399 26.13 14.73 -5.48
CA THR A 399 27.38 14.57 -4.75
C THR A 399 28.53 14.38 -5.71
N VAL A 400 29.58 15.18 -5.57
CA VAL A 400 30.84 14.99 -6.29
C VAL A 400 31.75 14.09 -5.47
N LEU A 401 32.21 13.00 -6.07
CA LEU A 401 33.11 12.03 -5.43
C LEU A 401 34.54 12.25 -5.91
N ASP A 402 35.46 12.54 -4.97
CA ASP A 402 36.89 12.56 -5.27
C ASP A 402 37.44 11.12 -5.26
N LEU A 403 37.64 10.56 -6.45
CA LEU A 403 38.12 9.18 -6.64
C LEU A 403 39.61 8.98 -6.24
N ARG A 404 40.34 10.04 -5.91
CA ARG A 404 41.69 9.95 -5.34
C ARG A 404 41.67 9.51 -3.88
N THR A 405 40.57 9.78 -3.18
CA THR A 405 40.39 9.40 -1.77
C THR A 405 39.87 7.95 -1.65
N PRO A 406 40.32 7.19 -0.62
CA PRO A 406 39.79 5.86 -0.37
C PRO A 406 38.26 5.82 -0.22
N ASN A 407 37.71 6.81 0.52
CA ASN A 407 36.26 6.90 0.74
C ASN A 407 35.48 7.23 -0.54
N GLY A 408 36.02 8.13 -1.39
CA GLY A 408 35.39 8.45 -2.68
C GLY A 408 35.35 7.23 -3.60
N ARG A 409 36.43 6.44 -3.64
CA ARG A 409 36.46 5.17 -4.39
C ARG A 409 35.45 4.16 -3.83
N ALA A 410 35.40 4.00 -2.51
CA ALA A 410 34.47 3.06 -1.87
C ALA A 410 33.00 3.44 -2.13
N ARG A 411 32.63 4.73 -2.06
CA ARG A 411 31.31 5.24 -2.42
C ARG A 411 30.97 4.95 -3.89
N SER A 412 31.88 5.27 -4.80
CA SER A 412 31.71 5.01 -6.22
C SER A 412 31.52 3.50 -6.50
N ALA A 413 32.36 2.66 -5.90
CA ALA A 413 32.28 1.21 -6.05
C ALA A 413 30.93 0.67 -5.54
N LEU A 414 30.43 1.14 -4.39
CA LEU A 414 29.14 0.74 -3.86
C LEU A 414 28.01 1.12 -4.81
N LEU A 415 27.96 2.37 -5.29
CA LEU A 415 26.93 2.84 -6.22
C LEU A 415 26.94 2.05 -7.55
N HIS A 416 28.12 1.76 -8.09
CA HIS A 416 28.24 0.97 -9.31
C HIS A 416 27.81 -0.48 -9.10
N ARG A 417 28.15 -1.13 -7.97
CA ARG A 417 27.68 -2.49 -7.64
C ARG A 417 26.16 -2.54 -7.54
N LEU A 418 25.56 -1.56 -6.85
CA LEU A 418 24.10 -1.48 -6.74
C LEU A 418 23.44 -1.33 -8.12
N ARG A 419 24.02 -0.52 -9.00
CA ARG A 419 23.55 -0.36 -10.37
C ARG A 419 23.62 -1.65 -11.17
N LEU A 420 24.73 -2.42 -11.04
CA LEU A 420 24.85 -3.75 -11.67
C LEU A 420 23.79 -4.72 -11.16
N LEU A 421 23.39 -4.62 -9.91
CA LEU A 421 22.31 -5.39 -9.32
C LEU A 421 20.91 -4.86 -9.69
N GLY A 422 20.82 -3.85 -10.56
CA GLY A 422 19.55 -3.25 -10.95
C GLY A 422 18.95 -2.33 -9.88
N VAL A 423 19.70 -2.00 -8.81
CA VAL A 423 19.28 -1.04 -7.78
C VAL A 423 19.61 0.36 -8.26
N ALA A 424 18.59 1.14 -8.62
CA ALA A 424 18.75 2.51 -9.14
C ALA A 424 19.01 3.52 -8.00
N TRP A 425 20.09 3.31 -7.23
CA TRP A 425 20.50 4.24 -6.18
C TRP A 425 21.70 5.07 -6.65
N GLY A 426 21.42 6.15 -7.34
CA GLY A 426 22.36 7.07 -7.93
C GLY A 426 22.56 6.87 -9.44
N THR A 427 22.44 7.98 -10.15
CA THR A 427 22.70 8.07 -11.58
C THR A 427 23.99 8.87 -11.79
N PRO A 428 24.98 8.34 -12.50
CA PRO A 428 26.18 9.12 -12.81
C PRO A 428 25.79 10.33 -13.69
N ILE A 429 26.27 11.50 -13.32
CA ILE A 429 26.12 12.73 -14.09
C ILE A 429 27.49 13.02 -14.70
N ASP A 430 27.52 13.31 -16.00
CA ASP A 430 28.77 13.69 -16.66
C ASP A 430 29.21 15.08 -16.17
N ALA A 431 30.34 15.13 -15.46
CA ALA A 431 30.91 16.37 -14.97
C ALA A 431 31.33 17.35 -16.09
N ALA A 432 31.52 16.84 -17.31
CA ALA A 432 31.85 17.66 -18.47
C ALA A 432 30.68 18.51 -18.96
N ALA A 433 29.45 18.10 -18.73
CA ALA A 433 28.25 18.85 -19.13
C ALA A 433 28.02 20.14 -18.31
N ARG A 434 28.77 20.37 -17.21
CA ARG A 434 28.63 21.52 -16.31
C ARG A 434 29.78 22.53 -16.33
N ARG A 435 30.63 22.53 -17.35
CA ARG A 435 31.66 23.58 -17.50
C ARG A 435 31.09 24.87 -18.04
N ALA A 436 30.58 25.74 -17.17
CA ALA A 436 30.79 27.17 -17.34
C ALA A 436 32.22 27.51 -16.92
N PRO A 437 32.89 28.47 -17.55
CA PRO A 437 34.35 28.59 -17.50
C PRO A 437 34.83 29.24 -16.22
N SER A 438 35.42 28.52 -15.29
CA SER A 438 36.49 29.01 -14.43
C SER A 438 37.13 27.93 -13.59
N ARG A 439 38.37 27.61 -13.93
CA ARG A 439 39.51 27.17 -13.09
C ARG A 439 39.56 25.74 -12.55
N ARG A 440 40.50 25.03 -13.16
CA ARG A 440 41.40 23.93 -12.76
C ARG A 440 40.96 22.49 -13.10
N PRO A 441 41.88 21.70 -13.73
CA PRO A 441 41.66 20.35 -14.14
C PRO A 441 41.79 19.38 -12.95
N GLY A 442 40.79 18.63 -12.71
CA GLY A 442 40.67 17.59 -11.65
C GLY A 442 39.25 17.16 -11.46
N GLY A 443 38.49 17.03 -12.56
CA GLY A 443 37.10 16.69 -12.53
C GLY A 443 36.86 15.22 -12.19
N CYS A 444 36.28 14.97 -11.02
CA CYS A 444 35.69 13.69 -10.68
C CYS A 444 34.26 13.64 -11.20
N SER A 445 33.86 12.51 -11.74
CA SER A 445 32.48 12.28 -12.18
C SER A 445 31.52 12.45 -11.00
N GLY A 446 30.56 13.36 -11.13
CA GLY A 446 29.48 13.52 -10.16
C GLY A 446 28.48 12.36 -10.28
N THR A 447 28.02 11.87 -9.16
CA THR A 447 26.90 10.90 -9.11
C THR A 447 25.72 11.53 -8.42
N ARG A 448 24.56 11.39 -9.04
CA ARG A 448 23.28 11.82 -8.48
C ARG A 448 22.70 10.67 -7.67
N ALA A 449 22.57 10.84 -6.36
CA ALA A 449 21.89 9.89 -5.52
C ALA A 449 20.38 10.14 -5.62
N SER A 450 19.65 9.17 -6.17
CA SER A 450 18.19 9.18 -6.18
C SER A 450 17.69 8.46 -4.93
N PRO A 451 16.57 8.90 -4.36
CA PRO A 451 15.91 8.14 -3.32
C PRO A 451 15.42 6.85 -3.97
N SER A 452 16.08 5.76 -3.70
CA SER A 452 15.61 4.46 -4.11
C SER A 452 15.32 3.65 -2.86
N PRO A 453 14.21 2.93 -2.84
CA PRO A 453 13.98 1.93 -1.81
C PRO A 453 14.95 0.77 -2.03
N SER A 454 16.20 1.02 -1.72
CA SER A 454 17.31 0.09 -1.94
C SER A 454 17.17 -1.21 -1.17
N SER A 455 16.30 -1.26 -0.16
CA SER A 455 16.08 -2.45 0.65
C SER A 455 15.25 -3.54 -0.04
N THR A 456 14.48 -3.20 -1.07
CA THR A 456 13.51 -4.14 -1.68
C THR A 456 13.99 -4.80 -2.96
N ARG A 457 14.91 -4.20 -3.71
CA ARG A 457 15.47 -4.85 -4.90
C ARG A 457 16.61 -5.82 -4.62
N ALA A 458 17.17 -5.79 -3.43
CA ALA A 458 18.15 -6.81 -3.02
C ALA A 458 17.53 -8.22 -2.91
N CYS A 459 16.20 -8.33 -2.87
CA CYS A 459 15.49 -9.60 -2.76
C CYS A 459 14.72 -10.02 -4.04
N GLY A 460 14.82 -9.30 -5.15
CA GLY A 460 14.05 -9.69 -6.33
C GLY A 460 14.47 -8.93 -7.59
N ALA A 461 15.51 -9.39 -8.27
CA ALA A 461 15.85 -8.91 -9.60
C ALA A 461 14.87 -9.53 -10.63
N ARG A 462 13.67 -8.98 -10.75
CA ARG A 462 12.96 -9.04 -12.03
C ARG A 462 13.50 -7.90 -12.87
N ARG A 463 14.01 -8.20 -14.06
CA ARG A 463 14.33 -7.20 -15.08
C ARG A 463 13.05 -6.41 -15.35
N SER A 464 13.06 -5.11 -15.13
CA SER A 464 12.06 -4.24 -15.74
C SER A 464 12.15 -4.44 -17.25
N PRO A 465 11.05 -4.70 -17.94
CA PRO A 465 11.07 -4.66 -19.40
C PRO A 465 11.45 -3.23 -19.80
N THR A 466 12.42 -3.09 -20.68
CA THR A 466 12.71 -1.86 -21.41
C THR A 466 11.38 -1.39 -22.04
N PRO A 467 10.95 -0.13 -21.86
CA PRO A 467 9.76 0.32 -22.55
C PRO A 467 9.97 0.16 -24.05
N PRO A 468 9.01 -0.39 -24.78
CA PRO A 468 9.09 -0.45 -26.22
C PRO A 468 9.15 1.00 -26.78
N PRO A 469 9.79 1.22 -27.93
CA PRO A 469 9.87 2.54 -28.55
C PRO A 469 8.45 3.06 -28.76
N ALA A 470 8.24 4.34 -28.46
CA ALA A 470 6.97 5.04 -28.56
C ALA A 470 6.34 4.77 -29.94
N ARG A 471 5.24 4.00 -29.94
CA ARG A 471 4.38 3.89 -31.12
C ARG A 471 3.53 5.14 -31.19
N SER A 472 3.52 5.76 -32.36
CA SER A 472 2.62 6.86 -32.73
C SER A 472 1.18 6.54 -32.32
N PRO A 473 0.39 7.51 -31.85
CA PRO A 473 -0.98 7.29 -31.42
C PRO A 473 -1.81 6.77 -32.59
N ARG A 474 -2.30 5.54 -32.49
CA ARG A 474 -3.34 5.01 -33.36
C ARG A 474 -4.66 5.58 -32.86
N THR A 475 -5.37 6.26 -33.75
CA THR A 475 -6.74 6.73 -33.54
C THR A 475 -7.66 5.59 -33.13
N PRO A 476 -8.49 5.72 -32.09
CA PRO A 476 -9.41 4.68 -31.67
C PRO A 476 -10.54 4.49 -32.72
N PRO A 477 -11.07 3.27 -32.89
CA PRO A 477 -11.97 2.89 -33.98
C PRO A 477 -13.43 3.38 -33.87
N TRP A 478 -13.75 4.31 -32.96
CA TRP A 478 -15.13 4.78 -32.74
C TRP A 478 -15.39 6.27 -33.09
N LEU A 479 -14.48 6.92 -33.79
CA LEU A 479 -14.78 8.23 -34.37
C LEU A 479 -15.44 8.06 -35.75
N PRO A 480 -16.65 8.62 -35.97
CA PRO A 480 -17.31 8.55 -37.26
C PRO A 480 -16.56 9.41 -38.27
N THR A 481 -16.22 8.83 -39.41
CA THR A 481 -15.75 9.53 -40.58
C THR A 481 -16.89 10.40 -41.14
N SER A 482 -16.67 11.69 -41.21
CA SER A 482 -17.59 12.65 -41.91
C SER A 482 -17.73 12.27 -43.40
N PRO A 483 -18.94 12.25 -43.96
CA PRO A 483 -19.10 12.17 -45.41
C PRO A 483 -18.84 13.53 -46.04
N ARG A 484 -18.31 13.47 -47.25
CA ARG A 484 -18.20 14.64 -48.18
C ARG A 484 -19.57 15.18 -48.54
#